data_f7a95dbce7a498d9144183509a801a72
#
_entry.id   f7a95dbce7a498d9144183509a801a72
#
_cell.length_a   1.000
_cell.length_b   1.000
_cell.length_c   1.000
_cell.angle_alpha   90.00
_cell.angle_beta   90.00
_cell.angle_gamma   90.00
#
_symmetry.space_group_name_H-M   'P 1'
#
loop_
_entity.id
_entity.type
_entity.pdbx_description
1 polymer ?
#
loop_
_entity_poly.entity_id
_entity_poly.type
_entity_poly.pdbx_seq_one_letter_code
_entity_poly.pdbx_strand_id
1 'polypeptide(L)'
;MEFSGINWRRLAIQSAYYFITLICLGVAGWALRYAYLYFNIPLALWVCLYIVIAVYLAAMLFLTIKIRRGTRKVAFHSLTMQLVPILATIFTLNLTDSQEDTYKPLTGRTSTYERHFNDLQKKQKAAALKNGLPPFKSRAEIEAKYKKLRRSGKLVQIESNSKYIVRDLTVSSPYVVPKVEELLDDIAKGFQEKTQSKSRFVVTSVLRTEEDIAKLRKTNVNASSASCHCNATTIDISYVRFGADELKPRNDYELRLALAQTLHELRKAGRCYVKIERKQYCYHITVR
;
A
#
# COMPACT_ATOMS: atom_id res chain seq x y z
N MET A 1 -14.32 -54.23 16.03
CA MET A 1 -14.36 -53.08 16.95
C MET A 1 -15.75 -52.50 16.88
N GLU A 2 -16.55 -52.74 17.90
CA GLU A 2 -17.94 -52.25 17.93
C GLU A 2 -17.96 -50.76 18.31
N PHE A 3 -18.57 -49.94 17.45
CA PHE A 3 -18.80 -48.50 17.66
C PHE A 3 -20.10 -48.21 18.46
N SER A 4 -20.53 -49.16 19.31
CA SER A 4 -21.84 -49.16 20.03
C SER A 4 -21.99 -48.14 21.19
N GLY A 5 -20.99 -47.27 21.42
CA GLY A 5 -21.04 -46.29 22.54
C GLY A 5 -21.05 -44.81 22.14
N ILE A 6 -21.13 -44.47 20.83
CA ILE A 6 -21.03 -43.09 20.39
C ILE A 6 -22.42 -42.45 20.36
N ASN A 7 -22.62 -41.41 21.18
CA ASN A 7 -23.85 -40.60 21.11
C ASN A 7 -23.76 -39.63 19.89
N TRP A 8 -24.20 -40.10 18.75
CA TRP A 8 -24.18 -39.38 17.47
C TRP A 8 -24.87 -38.02 17.52
N ARG A 9 -25.95 -37.89 18.31
CA ARG A 9 -26.66 -36.61 18.48
C ARG A 9 -25.79 -35.58 19.20
N ARG A 10 -25.05 -35.98 20.24
CA ARG A 10 -24.08 -35.08 20.91
C ARG A 10 -22.92 -34.70 20.00
N LEU A 11 -22.41 -35.63 19.23
CA LEU A 11 -21.33 -35.39 18.30
C LEU A 11 -21.74 -34.40 17.20
N ALA A 12 -22.93 -34.55 16.64
CA ALA A 12 -23.50 -33.64 15.62
C ALA A 12 -23.69 -32.22 16.16
N ILE A 13 -24.24 -32.07 17.37
CA ILE A 13 -24.41 -30.75 18.01
C ILE A 13 -23.03 -30.08 18.28
N GLN A 14 -22.05 -30.83 18.72
CA GLN A 14 -20.70 -30.32 18.93
C GLN A 14 -20.03 -29.90 17.63
N SER A 15 -20.15 -30.72 16.59
CA SER A 15 -19.61 -30.39 15.25
C SER A 15 -20.25 -29.14 14.65
N ALA A 16 -21.56 -29.00 14.77
CA ALA A 16 -22.29 -27.79 14.35
C ALA A 16 -21.82 -26.56 15.12
N TYR A 17 -21.63 -26.66 16.42
CA TYR A 17 -21.13 -25.54 17.25
C TYR A 17 -19.71 -25.11 16.83
N TYR A 18 -18.82 -26.07 16.57
CA TYR A 18 -17.46 -25.77 16.08
C TYR A 18 -17.47 -25.16 14.68
N PHE A 19 -18.33 -25.63 13.79
CA PHE A 19 -18.49 -25.10 12.46
C PHE A 19 -19.01 -23.65 12.45
N ILE A 20 -19.99 -23.35 13.28
CA ILE A 20 -20.51 -21.98 13.49
C ILE A 20 -19.40 -21.07 14.06
N THR A 21 -18.64 -21.56 15.05
CA THR A 21 -17.52 -20.79 15.62
C THR A 21 -16.43 -20.49 14.57
N LEU A 22 -16.13 -21.44 13.70
CA LEU A 22 -15.19 -21.26 12.59
C LEU A 22 -15.66 -20.21 11.59
N ILE A 23 -16.96 -20.23 11.25
CA ILE A 23 -17.55 -19.22 10.36
C ILE A 23 -17.50 -17.83 11.01
N CYS A 24 -17.86 -17.71 12.30
CA CYS A 24 -17.81 -16.44 13.02
C CYS A 24 -16.38 -15.89 13.12
N LEU A 25 -15.38 -16.73 13.37
CA LEU A 25 -13.98 -16.34 13.37
C LEU A 25 -13.49 -15.91 11.97
N GLY A 26 -13.92 -16.61 10.93
CA GLY A 26 -13.61 -16.25 9.54
C GLY A 26 -14.21 -14.89 9.15
N VAL A 27 -15.48 -14.66 9.50
CA VAL A 27 -16.15 -13.38 9.25
C VAL A 27 -15.51 -12.24 10.07
N ALA A 28 -15.20 -12.50 11.34
CA ALA A 28 -14.50 -11.52 12.18
C ALA A 28 -13.09 -11.18 11.63
N GLY A 29 -12.33 -12.18 11.21
CA GLY A 29 -11.01 -11.99 10.57
C GLY A 29 -11.10 -11.20 9.26
N TRP A 30 -12.13 -11.48 8.44
CA TRP A 30 -12.40 -10.74 7.21
C TRP A 30 -12.81 -9.29 7.50
N ALA A 31 -13.70 -9.05 8.46
CA ALA A 31 -14.13 -7.73 8.87
C ALA A 31 -12.96 -6.90 9.45
N LEU A 32 -12.10 -7.53 10.23
CA LEU A 32 -10.89 -6.91 10.79
C LEU A 32 -9.87 -6.55 9.69
N ARG A 33 -9.69 -7.45 8.71
CA ARG A 33 -8.86 -7.16 7.53
C ARG A 33 -9.41 -5.98 6.74
N TYR A 34 -10.73 -5.95 6.54
CA TYR A 34 -11.41 -4.84 5.88
C TYR A 34 -11.17 -3.53 6.64
N ALA A 35 -11.36 -3.54 7.97
CA ALA A 35 -11.10 -2.39 8.81
C ALA A 35 -9.63 -1.92 8.74
N TYR A 36 -8.66 -2.83 8.73
CA TYR A 36 -7.23 -2.49 8.57
C TYR A 36 -6.95 -1.81 7.24
N LEU A 37 -7.46 -2.34 6.14
CA LEU A 37 -7.21 -1.80 4.80
C LEU A 37 -7.87 -0.43 4.59
N TYR A 38 -9.02 -0.18 5.22
CA TYR A 38 -9.82 1.02 5.00
C TYR A 38 -9.63 2.11 6.07
N PHE A 39 -9.32 1.75 7.33
CA PHE A 39 -9.27 2.70 8.45
C PHE A 39 -7.86 3.04 8.94
N ASN A 40 -6.82 2.50 8.31
CA ASN A 40 -5.41 2.77 8.66
C ASN A 40 -5.15 2.67 10.17
N ILE A 41 -5.64 1.57 10.79
CA ILE A 41 -5.59 1.37 12.23
C ILE A 41 -4.13 1.22 12.68
N PRO A 42 -3.66 1.96 13.71
CA PRO A 42 -2.29 1.86 14.18
C PRO A 42 -1.90 0.43 14.58
N LEU A 43 -0.68 0.00 14.25
CA LEU A 43 -0.15 -1.32 14.58
C LEU A 43 -0.32 -1.69 16.06
N ALA A 44 -0.19 -0.71 16.96
CA ALA A 44 -0.40 -0.88 18.39
C ALA A 44 -1.80 -1.41 18.76
N LEU A 45 -2.83 -0.93 18.06
CA LEU A 45 -4.22 -1.39 18.27
C LEU A 45 -4.41 -2.83 17.80
N TRP A 46 -3.72 -3.22 16.72
CA TRP A 46 -3.68 -4.61 16.24
C TRP A 46 -3.05 -5.55 17.27
N VAL A 47 -1.91 -5.17 17.81
CA VAL A 47 -1.23 -5.95 18.86
C VAL A 47 -2.14 -6.12 20.09
N CYS A 48 -2.81 -5.06 20.54
CA CYS A 48 -3.78 -5.13 21.63
C CYS A 48 -4.94 -6.09 21.31
N LEU A 49 -5.48 -6.04 20.10
CA LEU A 49 -6.57 -6.93 19.68
C LEU A 49 -6.14 -8.40 19.66
N TYR A 50 -4.92 -8.69 19.17
CA TYR A 50 -4.35 -10.05 19.23
C TYR A 50 -4.18 -10.56 20.64
N ILE A 51 -3.70 -9.71 21.55
CA ILE A 51 -3.57 -10.08 22.96
C ILE A 51 -4.93 -10.41 23.55
N VAL A 52 -5.96 -9.61 23.29
CA VAL A 52 -7.33 -9.86 23.77
C VAL A 52 -7.89 -11.18 23.22
N ILE A 53 -7.71 -11.45 21.93
CA ILE A 53 -8.14 -12.70 21.31
C ILE A 53 -7.38 -13.90 21.91
N ALA A 54 -6.07 -13.79 22.09
CA ALA A 54 -5.25 -14.83 22.69
C ALA A 54 -5.65 -15.14 24.16
N VAL A 55 -5.91 -14.10 24.96
CA VAL A 55 -6.39 -14.24 26.34
C VAL A 55 -7.78 -14.88 26.37
N TYR A 56 -8.69 -14.47 25.49
CA TYR A 56 -10.02 -15.07 25.40
C TYR A 56 -9.95 -16.56 25.04
N LEU A 57 -9.13 -16.92 24.04
CA LEU A 57 -8.94 -18.32 23.64
C LEU A 57 -8.30 -19.17 24.74
N ALA A 58 -7.32 -18.62 25.47
CA ALA A 58 -6.72 -19.28 26.62
C ALA A 58 -7.73 -19.49 27.76
N ALA A 59 -8.57 -18.51 28.07
CA ALA A 59 -9.63 -18.62 29.05
C ALA A 59 -10.69 -19.68 28.66
N MET A 60 -11.09 -19.71 27.38
CA MET A 60 -12.02 -20.72 26.86
C MET A 60 -11.41 -22.13 26.92
N LEU A 61 -10.11 -22.28 26.62
CA LEU A 61 -9.38 -23.53 26.75
C LEU A 61 -9.34 -23.99 28.21
N PHE A 62 -9.00 -23.09 29.13
CA PHE A 62 -8.96 -23.37 30.57
C PHE A 62 -10.32 -23.81 31.11
N LEU A 63 -11.40 -23.12 30.77
CA LEU A 63 -12.78 -23.47 31.11
C LEU A 63 -13.14 -24.87 30.58
N THR A 64 -12.78 -25.16 29.31
CA THR A 64 -13.07 -26.44 28.66
C THR A 64 -12.33 -27.59 29.40
N ILE A 65 -11.09 -27.38 29.80
CA ILE A 65 -10.28 -28.35 30.56
C ILE A 65 -10.88 -28.57 31.99
N LYS A 66 -11.32 -27.49 32.65
CA LYS A 66 -11.90 -27.52 33.99
C LYS A 66 -13.24 -28.26 34.05
N ILE A 67 -14.07 -28.07 33.03
CA ILE A 67 -15.40 -28.70 32.93
C ILE A 67 -15.30 -30.18 32.57
N ARG A 68 -14.21 -30.66 31.96
CA ARG A 68 -14.07 -32.03 31.43
C ARG A 68 -13.06 -32.91 32.11
N ARG A 69 -12.82 -32.77 33.39
CA ARG A 69 -11.91 -33.67 34.18
C ARG A 69 -12.23 -35.17 34.16
N GLY A 70 -13.22 -35.62 33.35
CA GLY A 70 -13.69 -37.02 33.30
C GLY A 70 -13.24 -37.89 32.11
N THR A 71 -12.81 -37.32 30.96
CA THR A 71 -12.49 -38.15 29.81
C THR A 71 -11.30 -37.62 28.99
N ARG A 72 -10.10 -38.21 29.18
CA ARG A 72 -8.84 -37.81 28.50
C ARG A 72 -8.90 -37.84 26.96
N LYS A 73 -9.70 -38.71 26.31
CA LYS A 73 -9.79 -38.83 24.84
C LYS A 73 -10.55 -37.68 24.20
N VAL A 74 -11.48 -37.06 24.87
CA VAL A 74 -12.26 -35.91 24.34
C VAL A 74 -11.46 -34.60 24.44
N ALA A 75 -10.52 -34.51 25.38
CA ALA A 75 -9.67 -33.33 25.54
C ALA A 75 -8.70 -33.12 24.34
N PHE A 76 -8.16 -34.20 23.77
CA PHE A 76 -7.22 -34.13 22.65
C PHE A 76 -7.91 -33.63 21.37
N HIS A 77 -9.10 -34.15 21.03
CA HIS A 77 -9.87 -33.66 19.87
C HIS A 77 -10.36 -32.20 20.04
N SER A 78 -10.69 -31.80 21.27
CA SER A 78 -11.05 -30.41 21.54
C SER A 78 -9.88 -29.44 21.38
N LEU A 79 -8.66 -29.85 21.74
CA LEU A 79 -7.44 -29.05 21.62
C LEU A 79 -7.02 -28.87 20.17
N THR A 80 -7.03 -29.93 19.38
CA THR A 80 -6.67 -29.89 17.95
C THR A 80 -7.67 -29.07 17.16
N MET A 81 -8.97 -29.14 17.45
CA MET A 81 -10.02 -28.36 16.78
C MET A 81 -9.96 -26.87 17.12
N GLN A 82 -9.36 -26.49 18.26
CA GLN A 82 -9.19 -25.07 18.64
C GLN A 82 -7.85 -24.49 18.14
N LEU A 83 -6.81 -25.29 18.01
CA LEU A 83 -5.51 -24.85 17.49
C LEU A 83 -5.51 -24.64 15.97
N VAL A 84 -6.26 -25.43 15.22
CA VAL A 84 -6.34 -25.31 13.75
C VAL A 84 -6.82 -23.92 13.30
N PRO A 85 -7.91 -23.32 13.81
CA PRO A 85 -8.32 -21.97 13.40
C PRO A 85 -7.34 -20.88 13.88
N ILE A 86 -6.68 -21.05 15.03
CA ILE A 86 -5.65 -20.13 15.50
C ILE A 86 -4.46 -20.14 14.54
N LEU A 87 -3.96 -21.31 14.19
CA LEU A 87 -2.87 -21.49 13.25
C LEU A 87 -3.25 -21.03 11.84
N ALA A 88 -4.47 -21.31 11.39
CA ALA A 88 -4.97 -20.82 10.11
C ALA A 88 -5.10 -19.29 10.09
N THR A 89 -5.52 -18.67 11.20
CA THR A 89 -5.59 -17.21 11.32
C THR A 89 -4.19 -16.59 11.34
N ILE A 90 -3.25 -17.15 12.10
CA ILE A 90 -1.85 -16.71 12.14
C ILE A 90 -1.21 -16.90 10.74
N PHE A 91 -1.47 -18.02 10.07
CA PHE A 91 -0.94 -18.31 8.75
C PHE A 91 -1.50 -17.36 7.69
N THR A 92 -2.82 -17.10 7.68
CA THR A 92 -3.43 -16.11 6.77
C THR A 92 -2.95 -14.70 7.02
N LEU A 93 -2.69 -14.32 8.26
CA LEU A 93 -2.17 -12.99 8.61
C LEU A 93 -0.69 -12.83 8.22
N ASN A 94 0.15 -13.84 8.43
CA ASN A 94 1.54 -13.82 7.96
C ASN A 94 1.64 -13.85 6.43
N LEU A 95 0.73 -14.55 5.74
CA LEU A 95 0.66 -14.50 4.27
C LEU A 95 0.24 -13.12 3.74
N THR A 96 -0.53 -12.34 4.51
CA THR A 96 -0.92 -10.97 4.11
C THR A 96 0.16 -9.94 4.39
N ASP A 97 0.99 -10.14 5.40
CA ASP A 97 2.11 -9.24 5.72
C ASP A 97 3.27 -9.38 4.72
N SER A 98 3.51 -10.59 4.22
CA SER A 98 4.49 -10.83 3.16
C SER A 98 4.02 -10.39 1.76
N GLN A 99 2.75 -10.04 1.59
CA GLN A 99 2.18 -9.61 0.31
C GLN A 99 2.25 -8.10 0.06
N GLU A 100 2.67 -7.27 1.01
CA GLU A 100 2.87 -5.84 0.72
C GLU A 100 3.94 -5.60 -0.36
N ASP A 101 4.91 -6.49 -0.52
CA ASP A 101 5.95 -6.39 -1.55
C ASP A 101 5.64 -7.19 -2.83
N THR A 102 4.60 -8.02 -2.86
CA THR A 102 4.25 -8.89 -4.00
C THR A 102 2.86 -8.64 -4.57
N TYR A 103 2.29 -7.44 -4.39
CA TYR A 103 1.01 -7.11 -5.02
C TYR A 103 1.17 -7.13 -6.54
N LYS A 104 0.85 -8.27 -7.13
CA LYS A 104 0.61 -8.36 -8.57
C LYS A 104 -0.79 -7.79 -8.81
N PRO A 105 -0.94 -6.74 -9.62
CA PRO A 105 -2.27 -6.24 -9.95
C PRO A 105 -3.11 -7.39 -10.48
N LEU A 106 -4.28 -7.61 -9.89
CA LEU A 106 -5.23 -8.70 -10.20
C LEU A 106 -5.62 -8.79 -11.70
N THR A 107 -5.29 -7.76 -12.46
CA THR A 107 -5.45 -7.73 -13.91
C THR A 107 -4.13 -7.35 -14.55
N GLY A 108 -3.43 -8.29 -15.11
CA GLY A 108 -2.24 -8.05 -15.96
C GLY A 108 -2.54 -7.25 -17.24
N ARG A 109 -3.74 -6.69 -17.35
CA ARG A 109 -4.18 -5.87 -18.50
C ARG A 109 -3.74 -4.43 -18.31
N THR A 110 -2.85 -3.99 -19.17
CA THR A 110 -2.53 -2.58 -19.36
C THR A 110 -3.76 -1.89 -19.95
N SER A 111 -4.22 -0.80 -19.35
CA SER A 111 -5.32 -0.01 -19.90
C SER A 111 -4.95 0.61 -21.25
N THR A 112 -5.95 1.04 -22.02
CA THR A 112 -5.72 1.74 -23.30
C THR A 112 -4.86 2.99 -23.12
N TYR A 113 -5.04 3.71 -22.00
CA TYR A 113 -4.28 4.92 -21.69
C TYR A 113 -2.80 4.60 -21.38
N GLU A 114 -2.53 3.56 -20.62
CA GLU A 114 -1.19 3.16 -20.21
C GLU A 114 -0.31 2.67 -21.36
N ARG A 115 -0.91 2.26 -22.47
CA ARG A 115 -0.15 1.89 -23.69
C ARG A 115 0.68 3.06 -24.24
N HIS A 116 0.28 4.29 -23.92
CA HIS A 116 0.97 5.51 -24.33
C HIS A 116 2.05 5.99 -23.35
N PHE A 117 2.20 5.32 -22.18
CA PHE A 117 3.15 5.70 -21.12
C PHE A 117 4.54 5.10 -21.37
N ASN A 118 5.16 5.54 -22.44
CA ASN A 118 6.48 5.07 -22.89
C ASN A 118 7.37 6.24 -23.33
N ASP A 119 7.19 7.42 -22.77
CA ASP A 119 7.97 8.60 -23.14
C ASP A 119 9.47 8.35 -22.96
N LEU A 120 10.22 8.76 -24.00
CA LEU A 120 11.65 8.53 -24.07
C LEU A 120 12.38 9.20 -22.91
N GLN A 121 13.26 8.47 -22.23
CA GLN A 121 14.07 8.97 -21.13
C GLN A 121 14.90 10.22 -21.53
N LYS A 122 15.38 10.29 -22.78
CA LYS A 122 16.09 11.47 -23.29
C LYS A 122 15.24 12.74 -23.23
N LYS A 123 13.93 12.64 -23.59
CA LYS A 123 13.00 13.78 -23.52
C LYS A 123 12.71 14.20 -22.10
N GLN A 124 12.51 13.22 -21.20
CA GLN A 124 12.29 13.47 -19.79
C GLN A 124 13.52 14.13 -19.14
N LYS A 125 14.72 13.64 -19.44
CA LYS A 125 15.97 14.23 -18.95
C LYS A 125 16.16 15.67 -19.45
N ALA A 126 15.89 15.94 -20.72
CA ALA A 126 15.98 17.29 -21.26
C ALA A 126 14.98 18.24 -20.58
N ALA A 127 13.75 17.78 -20.31
CA ALA A 127 12.75 18.57 -19.59
C ALA A 127 13.16 18.79 -18.11
N ALA A 128 13.70 17.76 -17.46
CA ALA A 128 14.19 17.86 -16.10
C ALA A 128 15.34 18.88 -15.95
N LEU A 129 16.27 18.87 -16.85
CA LEU A 129 17.36 19.86 -16.87
C LEU A 129 16.87 21.29 -17.16
N LYS A 130 15.89 21.43 -18.06
CA LYS A 130 15.33 22.74 -18.43
C LYS A 130 14.50 23.37 -17.32
N ASN A 131 13.68 22.58 -16.61
CA ASN A 131 12.69 23.06 -15.65
C ASN A 131 13.12 22.91 -14.20
N GLY A 132 14.22 22.18 -13.93
CA GLY A 132 14.62 21.77 -12.59
C GLY A 132 15.80 22.54 -12.02
N LEU A 133 16.23 22.04 -10.89
CA LEU A 133 17.41 22.53 -10.17
C LEU A 133 18.65 21.65 -10.49
N PRO A 134 19.85 22.15 -10.30
CA PRO A 134 21.04 21.32 -10.28
C PRO A 134 20.91 20.20 -9.23
N PRO A 135 21.46 19.02 -9.48
CA PRO A 135 21.46 17.93 -8.50
C PRO A 135 22.09 18.34 -7.16
N PHE A 136 21.50 17.87 -6.08
CA PHE A 136 22.03 18.02 -4.73
C PHE A 136 22.90 16.82 -4.38
N LYS A 137 24.04 17.06 -3.71
CA LYS A 137 24.94 15.99 -3.28
C LYS A 137 24.33 15.13 -2.17
N SER A 138 23.71 15.79 -1.17
CA SER A 138 23.15 15.14 0.03
C SER A 138 21.85 15.77 0.48
N ARG A 139 21.12 15.10 1.37
CA ARG A 139 19.91 15.66 2.02
C ARG A 139 20.26 16.85 2.92
N ALA A 140 21.42 16.83 3.59
CA ALA A 140 21.91 17.95 4.38
C ALA A 140 22.10 19.21 3.52
N GLU A 141 22.55 19.07 2.28
CA GLU A 141 22.65 20.20 1.35
C GLU A 141 21.26 20.78 1.00
N ILE A 142 20.25 19.91 0.82
CA ILE A 142 18.88 20.38 0.57
C ILE A 142 18.42 21.21 1.76
N GLU A 143 18.52 20.69 2.98
CA GLU A 143 18.10 21.37 4.19
C GLU A 143 18.80 22.74 4.38
N ALA A 144 20.11 22.79 4.16
CA ALA A 144 20.89 24.01 4.25
C ALA A 144 20.43 25.08 3.23
N LYS A 145 20.05 24.66 2.02
CA LYS A 145 19.63 25.57 0.94
C LYS A 145 18.13 25.82 0.91
N TYR A 146 17.32 25.01 1.58
CA TYR A 146 15.84 25.02 1.45
C TYR A 146 15.22 26.37 1.73
N LYS A 147 15.55 27.02 2.86
CA LYS A 147 15.00 28.33 3.21
C LYS A 147 15.20 29.38 2.11
N LYS A 148 16.40 29.40 1.50
CA LYS A 148 16.71 30.32 0.40
C LYS A 148 15.94 29.97 -0.87
N LEU A 149 15.92 28.70 -1.24
CA LEU A 149 15.22 28.20 -2.45
C LEU A 149 13.69 28.39 -2.34
N ARG A 150 13.12 28.16 -1.16
CA ARG A 150 11.70 28.41 -0.89
C ARG A 150 11.34 29.90 -1.03
N ARG A 151 12.12 30.79 -0.43
CA ARG A 151 11.90 32.25 -0.54
C ARG A 151 12.00 32.76 -1.96
N SER A 152 12.84 32.14 -2.78
CA SER A 152 12.97 32.48 -4.21
C SER A 152 11.98 31.75 -5.11
N GLY A 153 11.01 31.01 -4.58
CA GLY A 153 10.01 30.25 -5.32
C GLY A 153 10.58 29.14 -6.19
N LYS A 154 11.78 28.60 -5.88
CA LYS A 154 12.45 27.59 -6.69
C LYS A 154 12.24 26.16 -6.18
N LEU A 155 11.91 25.97 -4.90
CA LEU A 155 11.71 24.66 -4.28
C LEU A 155 10.58 24.74 -3.26
N VAL A 156 9.68 23.78 -3.28
CA VAL A 156 8.59 23.61 -2.33
C VAL A 156 8.65 22.22 -1.71
N GLN A 157 8.15 22.09 -0.49
CA GLN A 157 7.99 20.82 0.18
C GLN A 157 6.55 20.35 0.01
N ILE A 158 6.38 19.11 -0.42
CA ILE A 158 5.06 18.47 -0.53
C ILE A 158 4.82 17.55 0.67
N GLU A 159 3.57 17.52 1.13
CA GLU A 159 3.11 16.71 2.26
C GLU A 159 1.78 16.05 1.93
N SER A 160 1.45 14.99 2.66
CA SER A 160 0.15 14.34 2.54
C SER A 160 -0.98 15.31 2.88
N ASN A 161 -2.01 15.32 2.06
CA ASN A 161 -3.16 16.22 2.21
C ASN A 161 -4.46 15.53 1.75
N SER A 162 -5.54 16.27 1.57
CA SER A 162 -6.83 15.74 1.09
C SER A 162 -6.81 15.27 -0.37
N LYS A 163 -5.78 15.60 -1.14
CA LYS A 163 -5.68 15.33 -2.59
C LYS A 163 -4.82 14.10 -2.87
N TYR A 164 -3.68 13.95 -2.16
CA TYR A 164 -2.73 12.85 -2.36
C TYR A 164 -2.00 12.50 -1.05
N ILE A 165 -1.37 11.34 -1.03
CA ILE A 165 -0.55 10.85 0.07
C ILE A 165 0.90 10.87 -0.39
N VAL A 166 1.79 11.42 0.40
CA VAL A 166 3.24 11.26 0.25
C VAL A 166 3.67 10.16 1.20
N ARG A 167 4.15 9.03 0.65
CA ARG A 167 4.61 7.90 1.45
C ARG A 167 5.95 8.23 2.12
N ASP A 168 6.33 7.47 3.17
CA ASP A 168 7.65 7.56 3.77
C ASP A 168 8.75 7.36 2.71
N LEU A 169 9.55 8.40 2.53
CA LEU A 169 10.55 8.49 1.47
C LEU A 169 11.93 8.05 2.00
N THR A 170 12.21 6.75 1.94
CA THR A 170 13.49 6.19 2.44
C THR A 170 14.70 6.60 1.59
N VAL A 171 14.51 6.69 0.27
CA VAL A 171 15.56 6.98 -0.74
C VAL A 171 15.22 8.17 -1.63
N SER A 172 14.41 9.10 -1.13
CA SER A 172 14.12 10.39 -1.75
C SER A 172 13.66 11.38 -0.69
N SER A 173 13.53 12.67 -1.03
CA SER A 173 13.14 13.75 -0.13
C SER A 173 11.91 14.47 -0.69
N PRO A 174 10.97 14.98 0.13
CA PRO A 174 9.67 15.49 -0.30
C PRO A 174 9.76 16.91 -0.90
N TYR A 175 10.76 17.18 -1.72
CA TYR A 175 10.97 18.49 -2.31
C TYR A 175 10.81 18.45 -3.82
N VAL A 176 10.13 19.46 -4.36
CA VAL A 176 9.86 19.59 -5.79
C VAL A 176 9.97 21.04 -6.24
N VAL A 177 10.16 21.28 -7.53
CA VAL A 177 9.93 22.62 -8.10
C VAL A 177 8.43 22.94 -8.11
N PRO A 178 7.99 24.20 -7.97
CA PRO A 178 6.56 24.59 -7.90
C PRO A 178 5.71 24.00 -9.00
N LYS A 179 6.24 23.90 -10.21
CA LYS A 179 5.56 23.31 -11.36
C LYS A 179 5.12 21.85 -11.16
N VAL A 180 5.82 21.08 -10.30
CA VAL A 180 5.42 19.71 -9.95
C VAL A 180 4.27 19.72 -8.96
N GLU A 181 4.25 20.65 -7.99
CA GLU A 181 3.14 20.85 -7.07
C GLU A 181 1.86 21.21 -7.83
N GLU A 182 1.93 22.13 -8.78
CA GLU A 182 0.81 22.46 -9.69
C GLU A 182 0.34 21.23 -10.50
N LEU A 183 1.28 20.42 -10.99
CA LEU A 183 0.94 19.18 -11.69
C LEU A 183 0.26 18.16 -10.77
N LEU A 184 0.70 18.04 -9.51
CA LEU A 184 0.05 17.18 -8.52
C LEU A 184 -1.39 17.62 -8.25
N ASP A 185 -1.64 18.92 -8.20
CA ASP A 185 -2.98 19.48 -8.05
C ASP A 185 -3.87 19.19 -9.27
N ASP A 186 -3.34 19.35 -10.49
CA ASP A 186 -4.04 18.99 -11.73
C ASP A 186 -4.38 17.48 -11.77
N ILE A 187 -3.42 16.63 -11.40
CA ILE A 187 -3.64 15.18 -11.31
C ILE A 187 -4.73 14.86 -10.29
N ALA A 188 -4.68 15.47 -9.09
CA ALA A 188 -5.65 15.23 -8.05
C ALA A 188 -7.07 15.65 -8.46
N LYS A 189 -7.20 16.82 -9.07
CA LYS A 189 -8.47 17.31 -9.59
C LYS A 189 -9.06 16.33 -10.60
N GLY A 190 -8.32 15.99 -11.65
CA GLY A 190 -8.83 15.08 -12.69
C GLY A 190 -9.10 13.66 -12.16
N PHE A 191 -8.30 13.18 -11.21
CA PHE A 191 -8.50 11.89 -10.57
C PHE A 191 -9.78 11.86 -9.72
N GLN A 192 -10.01 12.88 -8.87
CA GLN A 192 -11.20 12.98 -8.02
C GLN A 192 -12.48 13.21 -8.84
N GLU A 193 -12.41 14.00 -9.91
CA GLU A 193 -13.51 14.17 -10.84
C GLU A 193 -13.94 12.86 -11.51
N LYS A 194 -12.98 12.03 -11.95
CA LYS A 194 -13.26 10.75 -12.61
C LYS A 194 -13.73 9.67 -11.64
N THR A 195 -13.23 9.68 -10.44
CA THR A 195 -13.63 8.70 -9.41
C THR A 195 -14.91 9.11 -8.68
N GLN A 196 -15.34 10.36 -8.78
CA GLN A 196 -16.45 10.91 -8.00
C GLN A 196 -16.28 10.62 -6.50
N SER A 197 -15.04 10.66 -6.01
CA SER A 197 -14.68 10.24 -4.65
C SER A 197 -13.56 11.11 -4.07
N LYS A 198 -13.33 10.99 -2.76
CA LYS A 198 -12.20 11.58 -2.05
C LYS A 198 -10.98 10.66 -2.00
N SER A 199 -10.96 9.62 -2.82
CA SER A 199 -9.79 8.73 -2.93
C SER A 199 -8.54 9.52 -3.33
N ARG A 200 -7.39 9.10 -2.78
CA ARG A 200 -6.10 9.78 -2.96
C ARG A 200 -5.12 8.83 -3.62
N PHE A 201 -4.35 9.30 -4.56
CA PHE A 201 -3.21 8.54 -5.08
C PHE A 201 -1.99 8.69 -4.16
N VAL A 202 -1.02 7.78 -4.30
CA VAL A 202 0.16 7.70 -3.42
C VAL A 202 1.42 8.05 -4.21
N VAL A 203 2.10 9.10 -3.80
CA VAL A 203 3.43 9.49 -4.28
C VAL A 203 4.46 8.65 -3.55
N THR A 204 5.30 7.93 -4.29
CA THR A 204 6.25 6.95 -3.75
C THR A 204 7.72 7.34 -3.88
N SER A 205 8.02 8.32 -4.72
CA SER A 205 9.38 8.87 -4.88
C SER A 205 9.33 10.29 -5.40
N VAL A 206 10.28 11.12 -4.95
CA VAL A 206 10.35 12.54 -5.29
C VAL A 206 11.82 12.91 -5.58
N LEU A 207 12.37 13.98 -4.97
CA LEU A 207 13.74 14.42 -5.14
C LEU A 207 14.74 13.38 -4.60
N ARG A 208 15.71 12.99 -5.41
CA ARG A 208 16.83 12.13 -5.01
C ARG A 208 18.14 12.92 -5.08
N THR A 209 18.96 12.76 -4.06
CA THR A 209 20.32 13.28 -4.05
C THR A 209 21.29 12.31 -4.74
N GLU A 210 22.50 12.76 -5.01
CA GLU A 210 23.56 11.87 -5.51
C GLU A 210 23.85 10.72 -4.54
N GLU A 211 23.79 10.98 -3.22
CA GLU A 211 23.91 9.95 -2.18
C GLU A 211 22.74 8.95 -2.21
N ASP A 212 21.50 9.41 -2.42
CA ASP A 212 20.34 8.52 -2.55
C ASP A 212 20.47 7.61 -3.77
N ILE A 213 20.96 8.14 -4.90
CA ILE A 213 21.24 7.35 -6.10
C ILE A 213 22.37 6.33 -5.84
N ALA A 214 23.44 6.73 -5.14
CA ALA A 214 24.51 5.82 -4.79
C ALA A 214 24.04 4.66 -3.91
N LYS A 215 23.15 4.94 -2.93
CA LYS A 215 22.51 3.91 -2.10
C LYS A 215 21.62 2.98 -2.93
N LEU A 216 20.77 3.53 -3.80
CA LEU A 216 19.92 2.74 -4.69
C LEU A 216 20.70 1.80 -5.60
N ARG A 217 21.83 2.24 -6.13
CA ARG A 217 22.68 1.42 -7.02
C ARG A 217 23.33 0.23 -6.35
N LYS A 218 23.49 0.24 -5.03
CA LYS A 218 23.98 -0.93 -4.27
C LYS A 218 22.99 -2.10 -4.32
N THR A 219 21.69 -1.81 -4.37
CA THR A 219 20.61 -2.81 -4.39
C THR A 219 19.95 -2.98 -5.75
N ASN A 220 20.03 -1.96 -6.62
CA ASN A 220 19.43 -1.96 -7.94
C ASN A 220 20.44 -1.47 -8.99
N VAL A 221 21.14 -2.40 -9.64
CA VAL A 221 22.16 -2.13 -10.67
C VAL A 221 21.59 -1.33 -11.86
N ASN A 222 20.28 -1.38 -12.09
CA ASN A 222 19.61 -0.66 -13.18
C ASN A 222 19.28 0.81 -12.81
N ALA A 223 19.56 1.26 -11.59
CA ALA A 223 19.33 2.65 -11.21
C ALA A 223 20.29 3.57 -12.00
N SER A 224 19.71 4.46 -12.80
CA SER A 224 20.47 5.40 -13.62
C SER A 224 21.21 6.40 -12.76
N SER A 225 22.51 6.60 -13.03
CA SER A 225 23.31 7.68 -12.41
C SER A 225 22.79 9.08 -12.78
N ALA A 226 22.05 9.20 -13.88
CA ALA A 226 21.49 10.44 -14.40
C ALA A 226 19.95 10.42 -14.27
N SER A 227 19.44 10.19 -13.07
CA SER A 227 18.01 10.14 -12.77
C SER A 227 17.38 11.53 -12.88
N CYS A 228 16.20 11.62 -13.53
CA CYS A 228 15.40 12.85 -13.59
C CYS A 228 14.92 13.33 -12.20
N HIS A 229 14.86 12.44 -11.21
CA HIS A 229 14.53 12.79 -9.83
C HIS A 229 15.56 13.74 -9.20
N CYS A 230 16.81 13.76 -9.67
CA CYS A 230 17.85 14.63 -9.10
C CYS A 230 17.58 16.12 -9.36
N ASN A 231 16.70 16.45 -10.29
CA ASN A 231 16.41 17.84 -10.66
C ASN A 231 15.14 18.40 -9.99
N ALA A 232 14.50 17.70 -9.04
CA ALA A 232 13.26 18.06 -8.36
C ALA A 232 12.04 18.24 -9.28
N THR A 233 12.06 17.67 -10.49
CA THR A 233 11.03 17.81 -11.55
C THR A 233 10.25 16.55 -11.79
N THR A 234 10.56 15.48 -11.07
CA THR A 234 10.07 14.13 -11.34
C THR A 234 9.55 13.49 -10.09
N ILE A 235 8.41 12.83 -10.22
CA ILE A 235 7.74 12.07 -9.16
C ILE A 235 7.35 10.69 -9.66
N ASP A 236 7.29 9.73 -8.75
CA ASP A 236 6.69 8.42 -8.98
C ASP A 236 5.36 8.33 -8.23
N ILE A 237 4.29 7.96 -8.94
CA ILE A 237 2.96 7.72 -8.37
C ILE A 237 2.63 6.24 -8.50
N SER A 238 2.27 5.59 -7.41
CA SER A 238 1.84 4.20 -7.42
C SER A 238 0.54 4.04 -8.21
N TYR A 239 0.46 2.99 -9.05
CA TYR A 239 -0.78 2.60 -9.71
C TYR A 239 -1.45 1.37 -9.08
N VAL A 240 -0.93 0.95 -7.90
CA VAL A 240 -1.46 -0.18 -7.13
C VAL A 240 -1.80 0.19 -5.68
N ARG A 241 -1.50 1.44 -5.26
CA ARG A 241 -1.76 1.92 -3.91
C ARG A 241 -2.54 3.22 -3.96
N PHE A 242 -3.65 3.27 -3.22
CA PHE A 242 -4.53 4.42 -3.14
C PHE A 242 -4.98 4.61 -1.69
N GLY A 243 -5.19 5.86 -1.29
CA GLY A 243 -5.88 6.17 -0.05
C GLY A 243 -7.37 5.94 -0.21
N ALA A 244 -8.00 5.27 0.77
CA ALA A 244 -9.43 4.99 0.74
C ALA A 244 -10.27 6.26 0.82
N ASP A 245 -11.43 6.25 0.14
CA ASP A 245 -12.56 7.11 0.41
C ASP A 245 -13.59 6.31 1.20
N GLU A 246 -13.76 6.63 2.47
CA GLU A 246 -14.66 5.92 3.39
C GLU A 246 -16.13 6.01 2.96
N LEU A 247 -16.49 7.09 2.24
CA LEU A 247 -17.87 7.33 1.83
C LEU A 247 -18.22 6.60 0.53
N LYS A 248 -17.24 6.40 -0.35
CA LYS A 248 -17.43 5.77 -1.68
C LYS A 248 -16.22 4.90 -2.01
N PRO A 249 -16.12 3.71 -1.41
CA PRO A 249 -15.02 2.81 -1.71
C PRO A 249 -15.02 2.43 -3.19
N ARG A 250 -13.86 2.51 -3.83
CA ARG A 250 -13.62 2.12 -5.22
C ARG A 250 -12.66 0.93 -5.24
N ASN A 251 -12.80 0.05 -6.24
CA ASN A 251 -11.81 -0.98 -6.44
C ASN A 251 -10.52 -0.41 -7.04
N ASP A 252 -9.40 -1.07 -6.81
CA ASP A 252 -8.08 -0.59 -7.24
C ASP A 252 -7.96 -0.43 -8.76
N TYR A 253 -8.69 -1.25 -9.53
CA TYR A 253 -8.70 -1.16 -10.99
C TYR A 253 -9.37 0.12 -11.49
N GLU A 254 -10.50 0.51 -10.91
CA GLU A 254 -11.19 1.75 -11.25
C GLU A 254 -10.35 2.97 -10.91
N LEU A 255 -9.73 2.97 -9.73
CA LEU A 255 -8.81 4.04 -9.32
C LEU A 255 -7.59 4.12 -10.24
N ARG A 256 -6.99 2.99 -10.59
CA ARG A 256 -5.89 2.93 -11.56
C ARG A 256 -6.30 3.48 -12.93
N LEU A 257 -7.48 3.09 -13.41
CA LEU A 257 -7.99 3.54 -14.71
C LEU A 257 -8.23 5.06 -14.72
N ALA A 258 -8.84 5.62 -13.67
CA ALA A 258 -9.07 7.05 -13.52
C ALA A 258 -7.74 7.83 -13.47
N LEU A 259 -6.76 7.35 -12.72
CA LEU A 259 -5.43 7.95 -12.66
C LEU A 259 -4.72 7.89 -14.02
N ALA A 260 -4.77 6.74 -14.71
CA ALA A 260 -4.17 6.58 -16.03
C ALA A 260 -4.84 7.50 -17.07
N GLN A 261 -6.16 7.63 -17.05
CA GLN A 261 -6.89 8.54 -17.92
C GLN A 261 -6.48 9.99 -17.67
N THR A 262 -6.44 10.42 -16.41
CA THR A 262 -6.01 11.78 -16.03
C THR A 262 -4.59 12.09 -16.51
N LEU A 263 -3.65 11.18 -16.28
CA LEU A 263 -2.27 11.33 -16.74
C LEU A 263 -2.16 11.37 -18.26
N HIS A 264 -2.98 10.60 -18.97
CA HIS A 264 -3.01 10.61 -20.42
C HIS A 264 -3.50 11.98 -20.99
N GLU A 265 -4.51 12.57 -20.38
CA GLU A 265 -5.04 13.89 -20.72
C GLU A 265 -3.99 14.99 -20.49
N LEU A 266 -3.37 15.00 -19.29
CA LEU A 266 -2.31 15.95 -18.95
C LEU A 266 -1.06 15.79 -19.85
N ARG A 267 -0.70 14.56 -20.19
CA ARG A 267 0.38 14.28 -21.13
C ARG A 267 0.06 14.82 -22.53
N LYS A 268 -1.16 14.64 -23.02
CA LYS A 268 -1.63 15.21 -24.32
C LYS A 268 -1.63 16.73 -24.29
N ALA A 269 -2.02 17.33 -23.17
CA ALA A 269 -1.97 18.78 -22.96
C ALA A 269 -0.54 19.34 -22.83
N GLY A 270 0.48 18.47 -22.91
CA GLY A 270 1.88 18.89 -22.83
C GLY A 270 2.36 19.26 -21.42
N ARG A 271 1.62 18.91 -20.36
CA ARG A 271 1.96 19.23 -18.97
C ARG A 271 3.09 18.34 -18.44
N CYS A 272 3.14 17.08 -18.86
CA CYS A 272 4.13 16.12 -18.38
C CYS A 272 4.53 15.08 -19.42
N TYR A 273 5.62 14.39 -19.15
CA TYR A 273 5.98 13.10 -19.71
C TYR A 273 5.62 12.01 -18.74
N VAL A 274 5.18 10.85 -19.22
CA VAL A 274 4.80 9.71 -18.39
C VAL A 274 5.42 8.41 -18.93
N LYS A 275 6.03 7.65 -18.03
CA LYS A 275 6.55 6.30 -18.30
C LYS A 275 6.02 5.35 -17.27
N ILE A 276 5.49 4.19 -17.70
CA ILE A 276 5.10 3.13 -16.78
C ILE A 276 6.32 2.32 -16.36
N GLU A 277 6.54 2.18 -15.06
CA GLU A 277 7.57 1.34 -14.48
C GLU A 277 6.96 0.09 -13.86
N ARG A 278 6.91 -1.00 -14.66
CA ARG A 278 6.19 -2.23 -14.31
C ARG A 278 6.79 -2.98 -13.12
N LYS A 279 8.11 -2.92 -12.95
CA LYS A 279 8.81 -3.57 -11.82
C LYS A 279 8.61 -2.86 -10.49
N GLN A 280 8.33 -1.56 -10.53
CA GLN A 280 8.14 -0.71 -9.35
C GLN A 280 6.67 -0.36 -9.11
N TYR A 281 5.77 -0.81 -10.00
CA TYR A 281 4.33 -0.55 -9.93
C TYR A 281 3.98 0.94 -9.80
N CYS A 282 4.70 1.80 -10.54
CA CYS A 282 4.48 3.23 -10.53
C CYS A 282 4.47 3.85 -11.93
N TYR A 283 3.89 5.04 -12.03
CA TYR A 283 4.06 5.96 -13.14
C TYR A 283 5.17 6.94 -12.79
N HIS A 284 6.23 6.95 -13.60
CA HIS A 284 7.32 7.91 -13.55
C HIS A 284 6.94 9.13 -14.35
N ILE A 285 6.80 10.29 -13.72
CA ILE A 285 6.19 11.49 -14.26
C ILE A 285 7.17 12.65 -14.14
N THR A 286 7.49 13.29 -15.28
CA THR A 286 8.39 14.45 -15.34
C THR A 286 7.64 15.64 -15.93
N VAL A 287 7.66 16.81 -15.27
CA VAL A 287 7.03 18.05 -15.78
C VAL A 287 7.71 18.53 -17.07
N ARG A 288 6.90 19.16 -17.95
CA ARG A 288 7.36 19.70 -19.23
C ARG A 288 7.53 21.20 -19.18
#